data_128cb029ebb899f7ac8383f26c0e8444
#
_entry.id   128cb029ebb899f7ac8383f26c0e8444
#
_cell.length_a   1.000
_cell.length_b   1.000
_cell.length_c   1.000
_cell.angle_alpha   90.00
_cell.angle_beta   90.00
_cell.angle_gamma   90.00
#
_symmetry.space_group_name_H-M   'P 1'
#
loop_
_entity.id
_entity.type
_entity.pdbx_description
1 polymer ?
#
loop_
_entity_poly.entity_id
_entity_poly.type
_entity_poly.pdbx_seq_one_letter_code
_entity_poly.pdbx_strand_id
1 'polypeptide(L)'
;MPNLNEKLEWTDVDQRAVDTARILAADAVEKVGSGHPGTAMSLAPVAYLLFQKVMNQDPGDDRWQGRDRFILSPGHTSLTLYTQLFLGGYGLEMGDIESLRTWGALTPGHPEYKHTKGVEITTGPLGQGLASAVGFAYAQRYMRGLFDPKTPAGQSPFDHHVFCVASEGDVQEGVTAEACALAGHQQLGSLIVVWDRNHISIEEDTDVAFTEDVPARFASYGWDVQSVDWTRTGNYVEDVAELYAAIERAKAVTDKPSFIELRTIIGYPAPNKQNTGAVHGAKLGAEEVAATKELLGFDPAKSFFIDQQVLDHTRTLRDRGAKAHEAWDQKMTAWRAANPEAAKLYDRLIAGQLPADYREAFPVFEAGSSLATRAASGKVINAIAGTFPELWGGSADLAGSNLTTITGADSFNPVARTTDDWTGNPYGRVLHFGIREQAAAAIVNGIVLSSPTRAFSGTFFVFSDYQRPAVRLSALMGIPALYVWTHDSIGVGEDGPTHQPIEHLSSLRAIPGFD
;
A
#
# COMPACT_ATOMS: atom_id res chain seq x y z
N MET A 1 11.43 21.81 -3.29
CA MET A 1 10.87 21.77 -1.93
C MET A 1 9.40 22.18 -2.06
N PRO A 2 8.46 21.47 -1.43
CA PRO A 2 7.08 21.92 -1.38
C PRO A 2 7.02 23.32 -0.79
N ASN A 3 6.12 24.13 -1.28
CA ASN A 3 5.95 25.50 -0.78
C ASN A 3 5.11 25.45 0.50
N LEU A 4 5.74 25.28 1.66
CA LEU A 4 5.09 25.21 2.97
C LEU A 4 4.22 26.44 3.31
N ASN A 5 4.20 27.45 2.44
CA ASN A 5 3.37 28.66 2.57
C ASN A 5 2.11 28.63 1.68
N GLU A 6 1.90 27.60 0.90
CA GLU A 6 0.68 27.44 0.12
C GLU A 6 -0.48 27.07 1.07
N LYS A 7 -1.45 27.98 1.21
CA LYS A 7 -2.65 27.71 1.99
C LYS A 7 -3.56 26.78 1.19
N LEU A 8 -4.12 25.78 1.88
CA LEU A 8 -5.18 24.95 1.32
C LEU A 8 -6.32 25.84 0.81
N GLU A 9 -6.64 25.74 -0.46
CA GLU A 9 -7.88 26.27 -1.00
C GLU A 9 -9.00 25.25 -0.77
N TRP A 10 -9.89 25.56 0.18
CA TRP A 10 -11.03 24.72 0.53
C TRP A 10 -12.30 25.56 0.44
N THR A 11 -13.19 25.18 -0.48
CA THR A 11 -14.40 25.93 -0.83
C THR A 11 -15.65 25.22 -0.33
N ASP A 12 -16.80 25.89 -0.39
CA ASP A 12 -18.10 25.29 -0.05
C ASP A 12 -18.42 24.09 -0.97
N VAL A 13 -17.93 24.08 -2.22
CA VAL A 13 -18.11 22.95 -3.13
C VAL A 13 -17.22 21.77 -2.71
N ASP A 14 -16.03 22.00 -2.20
CA ASP A 14 -15.18 20.94 -1.63
C ASP A 14 -15.89 20.29 -0.43
N GLN A 15 -16.43 21.10 0.48
CA GLN A 15 -17.20 20.59 1.63
C GLN A 15 -18.43 19.81 1.16
N ARG A 16 -19.18 20.33 0.19
CA ARG A 16 -20.34 19.66 -0.38
C ARG A 16 -19.98 18.32 -1.04
N ALA A 17 -18.80 18.22 -1.66
CA ALA A 17 -18.30 16.99 -2.23
C ALA A 17 -17.94 15.94 -1.16
N VAL A 18 -17.34 16.37 -0.06
CA VAL A 18 -17.11 15.51 1.12
C VAL A 18 -18.41 14.97 1.67
N ASP A 19 -19.40 15.83 1.87
CA ASP A 19 -20.72 15.43 2.39
C ASP A 19 -21.46 14.53 1.42
N THR A 20 -21.28 14.75 0.11
CA THR A 20 -21.80 13.82 -0.93
C THR A 20 -21.15 12.44 -0.81
N ALA A 21 -19.84 12.34 -0.60
CA ALA A 21 -19.17 11.06 -0.42
C ALA A 21 -19.69 10.31 0.82
N ARG A 22 -19.96 11.02 1.93
CA ARG A 22 -20.58 10.46 3.14
C ARG A 22 -21.95 9.86 2.85
N ILE A 23 -22.82 10.63 2.19
CA ILE A 23 -24.19 10.20 1.90
C ILE A 23 -24.21 9.05 0.89
N LEU A 24 -23.35 9.07 -0.13
CA LEU A 24 -23.23 7.95 -1.05
C LEU A 24 -22.78 6.66 -0.35
N ALA A 25 -21.86 6.77 0.62
CA ALA A 25 -21.42 5.62 1.42
C ALA A 25 -22.57 5.06 2.29
N ALA A 26 -23.32 5.96 2.96
CA ALA A 26 -24.48 5.57 3.75
C ALA A 26 -25.60 4.94 2.89
N ASP A 27 -25.95 5.55 1.76
CA ASP A 27 -26.98 5.06 0.84
C ASP A 27 -26.60 3.69 0.25
N ALA A 28 -25.34 3.50 -0.14
CA ALA A 28 -24.88 2.24 -0.72
C ALA A 28 -25.01 1.08 0.28
N VAL A 29 -24.57 1.29 1.52
CA VAL A 29 -24.70 0.26 2.57
C VAL A 29 -26.15 0.03 2.97
N GLU A 30 -26.98 1.08 3.06
CA GLU A 30 -28.39 0.95 3.38
C GLU A 30 -29.12 0.14 2.30
N LYS A 31 -28.85 0.40 1.00
CA LYS A 31 -29.45 -0.29 -0.13
C LYS A 31 -29.13 -1.79 -0.14
N VAL A 32 -27.88 -2.18 0.07
CA VAL A 32 -27.48 -3.59 0.02
C VAL A 32 -27.68 -4.31 1.36
N GLY A 33 -27.90 -3.59 2.45
CA GLY A 33 -28.18 -4.14 3.77
C GLY A 33 -26.96 -4.66 4.54
N SER A 34 -25.74 -4.54 3.99
CA SER A 34 -24.49 -4.94 4.65
C SER A 34 -23.31 -4.10 4.17
N GLY A 35 -22.37 -3.79 5.05
CA GLY A 35 -21.18 -3.01 4.71
C GLY A 35 -20.65 -2.22 5.91
N HIS A 36 -19.67 -1.35 5.65
CA HIS A 36 -18.96 -0.57 6.66
C HIS A 36 -19.07 0.93 6.33
N PRO A 37 -20.17 1.59 6.71
CA PRO A 37 -20.37 3.00 6.36
C PRO A 37 -19.59 3.96 7.25
N GLY A 38 -19.38 3.62 8.52
CA GLY A 38 -18.91 4.56 9.54
C GLY A 38 -17.54 5.17 9.23
N THR A 39 -16.55 4.35 8.96
CA THR A 39 -15.20 4.83 8.59
C THR A 39 -15.20 5.54 7.23
N ALA A 40 -16.02 5.09 6.26
CA ALA A 40 -16.15 5.79 4.98
C ALA A 40 -16.74 7.20 5.14
N MET A 41 -17.60 7.41 6.14
CA MET A 41 -18.14 8.72 6.47
C MET A 41 -17.09 9.60 7.18
N SER A 42 -16.44 9.10 8.21
CA SER A 42 -15.44 9.89 8.97
C SER A 42 -14.17 10.19 8.17
N LEU A 43 -13.75 9.30 7.28
CA LEU A 43 -12.59 9.50 6.42
C LEU A 43 -12.90 10.19 5.08
N ALA A 44 -14.15 10.57 4.81
CA ALA A 44 -14.49 11.27 3.57
C ALA A 44 -13.64 12.53 3.34
N PRO A 45 -13.39 13.42 4.32
CA PRO A 45 -12.52 14.59 4.11
C PRO A 45 -11.07 14.21 3.89
N VAL A 46 -10.56 13.14 4.50
CA VAL A 46 -9.18 12.65 4.32
C VAL A 46 -8.99 12.15 2.89
N ALA A 47 -9.87 11.25 2.44
CA ALA A 47 -9.81 10.70 1.09
C ALA A 47 -9.99 11.79 0.02
N TYR A 48 -10.94 12.68 0.23
CA TYR A 48 -11.15 13.83 -0.66
C TYR A 48 -9.91 14.72 -0.75
N LEU A 49 -9.32 15.08 0.40
CA LEU A 49 -8.10 15.89 0.46
C LEU A 49 -6.96 15.24 -0.33
N LEU A 50 -6.71 13.95 -0.10
CA LEU A 50 -5.66 13.22 -0.80
C LEU A 50 -5.90 13.20 -2.31
N PHE A 51 -7.09 12.80 -2.77
CA PHE A 51 -7.40 12.68 -4.18
C PHE A 51 -7.52 14.03 -4.89
N GLN A 52 -8.17 15.00 -4.27
CA GLN A 52 -8.50 16.27 -4.95
C GLN A 52 -7.44 17.36 -4.79
N LYS A 53 -6.60 17.30 -3.75
CA LYS A 53 -5.68 18.43 -3.44
C LYS A 53 -4.21 18.03 -3.32
N VAL A 54 -3.90 16.76 -2.97
CA VAL A 54 -2.53 16.37 -2.57
C VAL A 54 -1.83 15.53 -3.63
N MET A 55 -2.44 14.41 -4.04
CA MET A 55 -1.78 13.39 -4.86
C MET A 55 -1.66 13.81 -6.34
N ASN A 56 -0.54 13.46 -6.95
CA ASN A 56 -0.37 13.46 -8.40
C ASN A 56 -0.97 12.19 -8.96
N GLN A 57 -2.07 12.32 -9.69
CA GLN A 57 -2.82 11.21 -10.28
C GLN A 57 -3.39 11.63 -11.63
N ASP A 58 -3.59 10.68 -12.52
CA ASP A 58 -4.30 10.88 -13.79
C ASP A 58 -5.42 9.85 -13.92
N PRO A 59 -6.69 10.23 -13.72
CA PRO A 59 -7.82 9.32 -13.93
C PRO A 59 -7.91 8.76 -15.37
N GLY A 60 -7.28 9.43 -16.33
CA GLY A 60 -7.16 8.96 -17.71
C GLY A 60 -6.20 7.77 -17.85
N ASP A 61 -5.12 7.76 -17.07
CA ASP A 61 -4.12 6.69 -17.03
C ASP A 61 -3.74 6.31 -15.60
N ASP A 62 -4.49 5.38 -15.01
CA ASP A 62 -4.24 4.82 -13.68
C ASP A 62 -2.98 3.93 -13.61
N ARG A 63 -2.27 3.74 -14.72
CA ARG A 63 -1.00 3.02 -14.82
C ARG A 63 0.21 3.93 -14.99
N TRP A 64 0.00 5.23 -15.09
CA TRP A 64 1.08 6.20 -15.16
C TRP A 64 2.14 5.97 -14.08
N GLN A 65 3.39 5.78 -14.49
CA GLN A 65 4.46 5.39 -13.58
C GLN A 65 4.86 6.50 -12.61
N GLY A 66 4.70 7.76 -13.00
CA GLY A 66 5.02 8.93 -12.15
C GLY A 66 3.92 9.33 -11.15
N ARG A 67 2.78 8.62 -11.12
CA ARG A 67 1.71 8.91 -10.16
C ARG A 67 2.11 8.58 -8.74
N ASP A 68 1.54 9.28 -7.76
CA ASP A 68 1.54 8.86 -6.37
C ASP A 68 0.67 7.59 -6.20
N ARG A 69 0.92 6.82 -5.15
CA ARG A 69 0.20 5.57 -4.86
C ARG A 69 -0.72 5.77 -3.65
N PHE A 70 -1.94 5.25 -3.75
CA PHE A 70 -2.89 5.25 -2.64
C PHE A 70 -3.23 3.84 -2.20
N ILE A 71 -2.98 3.52 -0.95
CA ILE A 71 -3.28 2.24 -0.33
C ILE A 71 -4.32 2.43 0.77
N LEU A 72 -5.49 1.83 0.60
CA LEU A 72 -6.50 1.72 1.65
C LEU A 72 -6.27 0.39 2.38
N SER A 73 -5.55 0.43 3.51
CA SER A 73 -5.23 -0.78 4.27
C SER A 73 -6.48 -1.40 4.92
N PRO A 74 -7.39 -0.61 5.55
CA PRO A 74 -8.65 -1.13 6.05
C PRO A 74 -9.65 -1.35 4.90
N GLY A 75 -9.46 -2.42 4.12
CA GLY A 75 -10.24 -2.69 2.91
C GLY A 75 -11.74 -2.81 3.13
N HIS A 76 -12.19 -3.09 4.35
CA HIS A 76 -13.60 -3.14 4.70
C HIS A 76 -14.31 -1.78 4.49
N THR A 77 -13.62 -0.67 4.66
CA THR A 77 -14.14 0.67 4.35
C THR A 77 -13.97 1.03 2.86
N SER A 78 -14.21 0.09 1.97
CA SER A 78 -13.98 0.22 0.52
C SER A 78 -14.61 1.46 -0.12
N LEU A 79 -15.75 1.92 0.43
CA LEU A 79 -16.43 3.15 -0.03
C LEU A 79 -15.59 4.41 0.19
N THR A 80 -14.65 4.43 1.13
CA THR A 80 -13.66 5.51 1.25
C THR A 80 -12.88 5.69 -0.05
N LEU A 81 -12.55 4.61 -0.75
CA LEU A 81 -11.87 4.63 -2.04
C LEU A 81 -12.85 4.77 -3.20
N TYR A 82 -13.92 3.97 -3.25
CA TYR A 82 -14.83 3.95 -4.40
C TYR A 82 -15.52 5.28 -4.64
N THR A 83 -15.90 6.01 -3.58
CA THR A 83 -16.48 7.34 -3.74
C THR A 83 -15.51 8.32 -4.39
N GLN A 84 -14.21 8.24 -4.07
CA GLN A 84 -13.19 9.09 -4.69
C GLN A 84 -12.90 8.69 -6.14
N LEU A 85 -12.89 7.39 -6.46
CA LEU A 85 -12.75 6.91 -7.83
C LEU A 85 -13.93 7.34 -8.70
N PHE A 86 -15.16 7.31 -8.15
CA PHE A 86 -16.36 7.80 -8.81
C PHE A 86 -16.29 9.33 -9.03
N LEU A 87 -16.09 10.09 -7.97
CA LEU A 87 -16.03 11.56 -8.02
C LEU A 87 -14.90 12.05 -8.93
N GLY A 88 -13.71 11.43 -8.83
CA GLY A 88 -12.53 11.76 -9.63
C GLY A 88 -12.59 11.34 -11.10
N GLY A 89 -13.58 10.54 -11.48
CA GLY A 89 -13.81 10.15 -12.88
C GLY A 89 -12.88 9.03 -13.37
N TYR A 90 -12.56 8.05 -12.53
CA TYR A 90 -11.78 6.85 -12.89
C TYR A 90 -12.58 5.81 -13.68
N GLY A 91 -13.85 6.03 -13.91
CA GLY A 91 -14.69 5.16 -14.73
C GLY A 91 -15.80 4.45 -13.95
N LEU A 92 -15.84 4.58 -12.62
CA LEU A 92 -17.03 4.17 -11.87
C LEU A 92 -18.19 5.13 -12.15
N GLU A 93 -19.38 4.58 -12.30
CA GLU A 93 -20.62 5.31 -12.47
C GLU A 93 -21.53 5.13 -11.23
N MET A 94 -22.61 5.91 -11.12
CA MET A 94 -23.53 5.82 -9.98
C MET A 94 -24.08 4.39 -9.79
N GLY A 95 -24.39 3.70 -10.88
CA GLY A 95 -24.87 2.32 -10.83
C GLY A 95 -23.88 1.33 -10.20
N ASP A 96 -22.58 1.62 -10.28
CA ASP A 96 -21.56 0.80 -9.62
C ASP A 96 -21.58 1.03 -8.10
N ILE A 97 -21.76 2.26 -7.65
CA ILE A 97 -21.91 2.58 -6.20
C ILE A 97 -23.20 1.93 -5.66
N GLU A 98 -24.28 1.99 -6.44
CA GLU A 98 -25.58 1.37 -6.10
C GLU A 98 -25.52 -0.16 -6.02
N SER A 99 -24.60 -0.79 -6.74
CA SER A 99 -24.42 -2.25 -6.80
C SER A 99 -23.33 -2.77 -5.88
N LEU A 100 -22.92 -1.98 -4.88
CA LEU A 100 -21.92 -2.38 -3.86
C LEU A 100 -22.17 -3.83 -3.40
N ARG A 101 -21.11 -4.65 -3.31
CA ARG A 101 -21.15 -6.05 -2.83
C ARG A 101 -22.04 -6.99 -3.65
N THR A 102 -22.53 -6.56 -4.79
CA THR A 102 -23.30 -7.43 -5.69
C THR A 102 -22.34 -8.26 -6.54
N TRP A 103 -22.72 -9.52 -6.80
CA TRP A 103 -21.89 -10.40 -7.62
C TRP A 103 -21.61 -9.79 -9.02
N GLY A 104 -20.34 -9.69 -9.37
CA GLY A 104 -19.89 -9.13 -10.65
C GLY A 104 -19.84 -7.59 -10.71
N ALA A 105 -20.24 -6.89 -9.64
CA ALA A 105 -20.13 -5.43 -9.60
C ALA A 105 -18.67 -4.98 -9.50
N LEU A 106 -18.38 -3.77 -10.02
CA LEU A 106 -17.05 -3.15 -9.92
C LEU A 106 -16.69 -2.63 -8.52
N THR A 107 -17.62 -2.76 -7.56
CA THR A 107 -17.47 -2.32 -6.18
C THR A 107 -17.64 -3.49 -5.20
N PRO A 108 -16.73 -4.48 -5.20
CA PRO A 108 -16.76 -5.55 -4.22
C PRO A 108 -16.63 -5.01 -2.80
N GLY A 109 -16.95 -5.81 -1.79
CA GLY A 109 -16.97 -5.40 -0.39
C GLY A 109 -15.61 -4.96 0.17
N HIS A 110 -14.53 -5.38 -0.48
CA HIS A 110 -13.14 -4.98 -0.23
C HIS A 110 -12.50 -4.70 -1.59
N PRO A 111 -11.58 -3.72 -1.70
CA PRO A 111 -10.93 -3.40 -2.98
C PRO A 111 -10.14 -4.57 -3.54
N GLU A 112 -10.28 -4.80 -4.85
CA GLU A 112 -9.60 -5.88 -5.56
C GLU A 112 -8.76 -5.34 -6.72
N TYR A 113 -7.47 -5.68 -6.71
CA TYR A 113 -6.52 -5.31 -7.75
C TYR A 113 -6.93 -5.88 -9.11
N LYS A 114 -6.82 -5.07 -10.16
CA LYS A 114 -7.26 -5.36 -11.53
C LYS A 114 -8.77 -5.51 -11.75
N HIS A 115 -9.58 -5.51 -10.70
CA HIS A 115 -11.04 -5.59 -10.83
C HIS A 115 -11.65 -4.20 -10.99
N THR A 116 -11.24 -3.26 -10.15
CA THR A 116 -11.70 -1.86 -10.20
C THR A 116 -10.55 -0.96 -10.66
N LYS A 117 -10.77 -0.13 -11.67
CA LYS A 117 -9.77 0.83 -12.16
C LYS A 117 -9.37 1.80 -11.04
N GLY A 118 -8.08 2.03 -10.86
CA GLY A 118 -7.54 2.91 -9.80
C GLY A 118 -7.28 2.21 -8.46
N VAL A 119 -7.59 0.91 -8.33
CA VAL A 119 -7.22 0.12 -7.14
C VAL A 119 -5.80 -0.41 -7.30
N GLU A 120 -4.92 -0.03 -6.37
CA GLU A 120 -3.49 -0.38 -6.40
C GLU A 120 -3.20 -1.78 -5.83
N ILE A 121 -4.01 -2.27 -4.91
CA ILE A 121 -3.80 -3.53 -4.19
C ILE A 121 -5.12 -4.09 -3.66
N THR A 122 -5.24 -5.42 -3.62
CA THR A 122 -6.31 -6.11 -2.90
C THR A 122 -6.06 -6.03 -1.40
N THR A 123 -7.00 -5.45 -0.64
CA THR A 123 -6.98 -5.36 0.80
C THR A 123 -8.22 -5.98 1.43
N GLY A 124 -8.23 -6.13 2.75
CA GLY A 124 -9.30 -6.80 3.51
C GLY A 124 -8.73 -7.50 4.73
N PRO A 125 -7.70 -8.37 4.60
CA PRO A 125 -6.92 -8.80 5.76
C PRO A 125 -6.13 -7.60 6.32
N LEU A 126 -6.47 -7.19 7.55
CA LEU A 126 -5.89 -6.03 8.20
C LEU A 126 -4.36 -6.14 8.34
N GLY A 127 -3.68 -5.02 8.30
CA GLY A 127 -2.21 -4.94 8.33
C GLY A 127 -1.52 -5.26 6.98
N GLN A 128 -2.14 -6.06 6.09
CA GLN A 128 -1.53 -6.46 4.83
C GLN A 128 -1.35 -5.28 3.86
N GLY A 129 -2.32 -4.36 3.83
CA GLY A 129 -2.23 -3.14 3.03
C GLY A 129 -1.08 -2.25 3.48
N LEU A 130 -0.97 -1.98 4.77
CA LEU A 130 0.10 -1.15 5.34
C LEU A 130 1.48 -1.81 5.15
N ALA A 131 1.59 -3.13 5.42
CA ALA A 131 2.84 -3.86 5.20
C ALA A 131 3.25 -3.86 3.72
N SER A 132 2.29 -3.98 2.79
CA SER A 132 2.58 -3.88 1.35
C SER A 132 2.92 -2.45 0.94
N ALA A 133 2.34 -1.41 1.56
CA ALA A 133 2.71 -0.01 1.31
C ALA A 133 4.20 0.25 1.61
N VAL A 134 4.77 -0.43 2.61
CA VAL A 134 6.22 -0.46 2.83
C VAL A 134 6.94 -1.00 1.60
N GLY A 135 6.43 -2.09 1.00
CA GLY A 135 6.97 -2.65 -0.26
C GLY A 135 6.90 -1.68 -1.44
N PHE A 136 5.83 -0.90 -1.56
CA PHE A 136 5.72 0.17 -2.57
C PHE A 136 6.84 1.21 -2.40
N ALA A 137 7.15 1.60 -1.16
CA ALA A 137 8.23 2.54 -0.88
C ALA A 137 9.63 1.93 -1.12
N TYR A 138 9.81 0.63 -0.85
CA TYR A 138 11.02 -0.10 -1.26
C TYR A 138 11.20 -0.04 -2.79
N ALA A 139 10.14 -0.34 -3.53
CA ALA A 139 10.16 -0.32 -4.99
C ALA A 139 10.47 1.07 -5.55
N GLN A 140 9.86 2.12 -5.01
CA GLN A 140 10.14 3.50 -5.40
C GLN A 140 11.63 3.81 -5.27
N ARG A 141 12.23 3.49 -4.11
CA ARG A 141 13.65 3.76 -3.87
C ARG A 141 14.56 2.91 -4.74
N TYR A 142 14.23 1.63 -4.96
CA TYR A 142 15.02 0.77 -5.83
C TYR A 142 15.00 1.23 -7.28
N MET A 143 13.83 1.57 -7.82
CA MET A 143 13.68 2.15 -9.16
C MET A 143 14.49 3.45 -9.31
N ARG A 144 14.43 4.28 -8.28
CA ARG A 144 15.21 5.51 -8.20
C ARG A 144 16.71 5.23 -8.30
N GLY A 145 17.20 4.24 -7.55
CA GLY A 145 18.60 3.80 -7.57
C GLY A 145 19.04 3.18 -8.88
N LEU A 146 18.16 2.36 -9.48
CA LEU A 146 18.47 1.65 -10.73
C LEU A 146 18.57 2.60 -11.92
N PHE A 147 17.77 3.67 -11.95
CA PHE A 147 17.64 4.51 -13.13
C PHE A 147 18.18 5.93 -12.96
N ASP A 148 18.06 6.52 -11.77
CA ASP A 148 18.42 7.94 -11.59
C ASP A 148 18.92 8.27 -10.17
N PRO A 149 20.01 7.65 -9.70
CA PRO A 149 20.47 7.78 -8.30
C PRO A 149 21.05 9.16 -7.95
N LYS A 150 21.36 10.00 -8.94
CA LYS A 150 22.12 11.24 -8.74
C LYS A 150 21.27 12.51 -8.75
N THR A 151 20.11 12.49 -9.35
CA THR A 151 19.20 13.65 -9.41
C THR A 151 18.69 13.98 -8.00
N PRO A 152 18.63 15.24 -7.56
CA PRO A 152 18.10 15.60 -6.25
C PRO A 152 16.66 15.10 -6.04
N ALA A 153 16.30 14.80 -4.80
CA ALA A 153 14.96 14.34 -4.43
C ALA A 153 13.88 15.34 -4.90
N GLY A 154 12.77 14.86 -5.43
CA GLY A 154 11.66 15.62 -5.99
C GLY A 154 11.87 16.10 -7.44
N GLN A 155 13.04 15.87 -8.03
CA GLN A 155 13.33 16.30 -9.40
C GLN A 155 13.40 15.14 -10.40
N SER A 156 13.55 13.91 -9.92
CA SER A 156 13.61 12.72 -10.75
C SER A 156 12.24 12.30 -11.27
N PRO A 157 12.13 11.78 -12.50
CA PRO A 157 10.88 11.17 -12.97
C PRO A 157 10.52 9.88 -12.23
N PHE A 158 11.41 9.34 -11.40
CA PHE A 158 11.17 8.16 -10.56
C PHE A 158 10.77 8.50 -9.12
N ASP A 159 10.61 9.77 -8.79
CA ASP A 159 10.12 10.22 -7.48
C ASP A 159 8.59 10.24 -7.46
N HIS A 160 8.01 9.60 -6.45
CA HIS A 160 6.59 9.68 -6.10
C HIS A 160 6.42 9.33 -4.62
N HIS A 161 5.26 9.68 -4.06
CA HIS A 161 4.89 9.31 -2.69
C HIS A 161 3.98 8.09 -2.66
N VAL A 162 4.00 7.41 -1.52
CA VAL A 162 3.09 6.32 -1.19
C VAL A 162 2.26 6.76 0.00
N PHE A 163 0.97 6.99 -0.24
CA PHE A 163 0.01 7.34 0.79
C PHE A 163 -0.75 6.10 1.23
N CYS A 164 -0.76 5.82 2.51
CA CYS A 164 -1.50 4.71 3.09
C CYS A 164 -2.44 5.24 4.17
N VAL A 165 -3.71 4.86 4.09
CA VAL A 165 -4.65 5.05 5.20
C VAL A 165 -4.69 3.74 5.98
N ALA A 166 -4.52 3.82 7.30
CA ALA A 166 -4.55 2.69 8.23
C ALA A 166 -5.63 2.90 9.29
N SER A 167 -6.17 1.80 9.82
CA SER A 167 -7.17 1.80 10.90
C SER A 167 -6.59 1.30 12.22
N GLU A 168 -7.39 1.36 13.29
CA GLU A 168 -7.08 0.75 14.59
C GLU A 168 -6.67 -0.72 14.44
N GLY A 169 -7.42 -1.50 13.65
CA GLY A 169 -7.11 -2.91 13.46
C GLY A 169 -5.82 -3.15 12.67
N ASP A 170 -5.48 -2.29 11.71
CA ASP A 170 -4.21 -2.39 10.99
C ASP A 170 -3.01 -2.25 11.93
N VAL A 171 -3.06 -1.33 12.89
CA VAL A 171 -1.94 -1.10 13.82
C VAL A 171 -1.85 -2.14 14.95
N GLN A 172 -2.92 -2.89 15.19
CA GLN A 172 -2.93 -4.03 16.11
C GLN A 172 -2.27 -5.28 15.50
N GLU A 173 -2.32 -5.44 14.18
CA GLU A 173 -1.78 -6.60 13.49
C GLU A 173 -0.24 -6.69 13.63
N GLY A 174 0.26 -7.88 13.96
CA GLY A 174 1.70 -8.12 14.12
C GLY A 174 2.52 -7.80 12.88
N VAL A 175 1.97 -8.06 11.68
CA VAL A 175 2.63 -7.75 10.40
C VAL A 175 2.92 -6.25 10.23
N THR A 176 2.09 -5.40 10.80
CA THR A 176 2.31 -3.94 10.82
C THR A 176 3.55 -3.58 11.63
N ALA A 177 3.70 -4.17 12.82
CA ALA A 177 4.89 -3.94 13.64
C ALA A 177 6.17 -4.39 12.93
N GLU A 178 6.16 -5.58 12.30
CA GLU A 178 7.27 -6.09 11.51
C GLU A 178 7.65 -5.15 10.34
N ALA A 179 6.67 -4.79 9.51
CA ALA A 179 6.90 -3.99 8.31
C ALA A 179 7.29 -2.54 8.62
N CYS A 180 6.61 -1.91 9.58
CA CYS A 180 6.87 -0.52 9.93
C CYS A 180 8.20 -0.33 10.67
N ALA A 181 8.64 -1.32 11.47
CA ALA A 181 10.00 -1.32 12.01
C ALA A 181 11.06 -1.36 10.91
N LEU A 182 10.83 -2.16 9.85
CA LEU A 182 11.71 -2.18 8.67
C LEU A 182 11.66 -0.86 7.90
N ALA A 183 10.50 -0.24 7.72
CA ALA A 183 10.37 1.03 7.02
C ALA A 183 11.19 2.14 7.69
N GLY A 184 11.13 2.23 9.02
CA GLY A 184 11.96 3.16 9.79
C GLY A 184 13.44 2.82 9.72
N HIS A 185 13.80 1.53 9.84
CA HIS A 185 15.17 1.05 9.68
C HIS A 185 15.75 1.44 8.32
N GLN A 186 14.96 1.32 7.27
CA GLN A 186 15.33 1.63 5.90
C GLN A 186 15.23 3.13 5.57
N GLN A 187 14.68 3.96 6.45
CA GLN A 187 14.50 5.39 6.20
C GLN A 187 13.69 5.71 4.93
N LEU A 188 12.52 5.08 4.77
CA LEU A 188 11.70 5.17 3.54
C LEU A 188 10.89 6.47 3.47
N GLY A 189 11.54 7.59 3.16
CA GLY A 189 10.94 8.92 3.17
C GLY A 189 9.80 9.17 2.18
N SER A 190 9.54 8.27 1.23
CA SER A 190 8.39 8.37 0.33
C SER A 190 7.08 7.83 0.91
N LEU A 191 7.12 7.14 2.06
CA LEU A 191 5.96 6.54 2.71
C LEU A 191 5.32 7.48 3.72
N ILE A 192 4.05 7.78 3.53
CA ILE A 192 3.22 8.62 4.41
C ILE A 192 1.99 7.82 4.82
N VAL A 193 1.83 7.60 6.11
CA VAL A 193 0.69 6.87 6.68
C VAL A 193 -0.19 7.84 7.45
N VAL A 194 -1.49 7.84 7.16
CA VAL A 194 -2.51 8.50 7.97
C VAL A 194 -3.26 7.41 8.73
N TRP A 195 -3.16 7.41 10.05
CA TRP A 195 -3.84 6.46 10.91
C TRP A 195 -5.12 7.06 11.46
N ASP A 196 -6.27 6.44 11.10
CA ASP A 196 -7.58 6.78 11.64
C ASP A 196 -7.72 6.24 13.06
N ARG A 197 -7.46 7.09 14.04
CA ARG A 197 -7.64 6.81 15.45
C ARG A 197 -9.03 7.22 15.88
N ASN A 198 -9.99 6.30 15.76
CA ASN A 198 -11.38 6.59 16.14
C ASN A 198 -11.84 5.89 17.43
N HIS A 199 -11.03 4.99 18.00
CA HIS A 199 -11.27 4.19 19.21
C HIS A 199 -12.42 3.20 19.12
N ILE A 200 -12.93 2.90 17.92
CA ILE A 200 -14.06 1.97 17.75
C ILE A 200 -13.69 0.82 16.81
N SER A 201 -14.06 -0.37 17.22
CA SER A 201 -14.00 -1.60 16.43
C SER A 201 -15.39 -2.28 16.39
N ILE A 202 -15.44 -3.52 15.91
CA ILE A 202 -16.69 -4.31 15.93
C ILE A 202 -17.14 -4.60 17.39
N GLU A 203 -16.19 -4.73 18.33
CA GLU A 203 -16.45 -4.98 19.75
C GLU A 203 -16.56 -3.68 20.57
N GLU A 204 -16.95 -2.57 19.93
CA GLU A 204 -17.08 -1.22 20.52
C GLU A 204 -15.71 -0.56 20.78
N ASP A 205 -15.49 -0.03 21.96
CA ASP A 205 -14.29 0.71 22.34
C ASP A 205 -13.04 -0.20 22.27
N THR A 206 -12.02 0.25 21.58
CA THR A 206 -10.77 -0.50 21.40
C THR A 206 -9.99 -0.71 22.69
N ASP A 207 -10.24 0.06 23.75
CA ASP A 207 -9.60 -0.09 25.05
C ASP A 207 -9.86 -1.47 25.69
N VAL A 208 -10.87 -2.21 25.23
CA VAL A 208 -11.14 -3.58 25.68
C VAL A 208 -10.00 -4.55 25.32
N ALA A 209 -9.20 -4.24 24.29
CA ALA A 209 -8.14 -5.11 23.79
C ALA A 209 -6.83 -4.39 23.42
N PHE A 210 -6.82 -3.07 23.37
CA PHE A 210 -5.71 -2.31 22.78
C PHE A 210 -5.52 -0.94 23.46
N THR A 211 -4.45 -0.80 24.22
CA THR A 211 -4.12 0.43 24.98
C THR A 211 -2.68 0.91 24.74
N GLU A 212 -2.09 0.52 23.62
CA GLU A 212 -0.73 0.93 23.28
C GLU A 212 -0.64 2.43 22.93
N ASP A 213 0.50 3.04 23.28
CA ASP A 213 0.90 4.32 22.73
C ASP A 213 1.50 4.10 21.32
N VAL A 214 0.63 4.05 20.31
CA VAL A 214 1.01 3.80 18.92
C VAL A 214 1.97 4.87 18.39
N PRO A 215 1.74 6.18 18.61
CA PRO A 215 2.69 7.22 18.26
C PRO A 215 4.10 6.99 18.82
N ALA A 216 4.22 6.63 20.10
CA ALA A 216 5.51 6.32 20.72
C ALA A 216 6.16 5.07 20.09
N ARG A 217 5.38 4.04 19.76
CA ARG A 217 5.86 2.86 19.05
C ARG A 217 6.46 3.23 17.68
N PHE A 218 5.76 4.02 16.87
CA PHE A 218 6.26 4.47 15.56
C PHE A 218 7.48 5.39 15.69
N ALA A 219 7.49 6.28 16.68
CA ALA A 219 8.68 7.09 17.01
C ALA A 219 9.90 6.21 17.34
N SER A 220 9.70 5.11 18.09
CA SER A 220 10.77 4.16 18.42
C SER A 220 11.32 3.40 17.20
N TYR A 221 10.51 3.25 16.14
CA TYR A 221 10.96 2.72 14.85
C TYR A 221 11.78 3.72 14.03
N GLY A 222 11.83 4.99 14.44
CA GLY A 222 12.54 6.05 13.73
C GLY A 222 11.69 6.77 12.67
N TRP A 223 10.38 6.76 12.80
CA TRP A 223 9.46 7.51 11.94
C TRP A 223 9.36 8.98 12.37
N ASP A 224 9.02 9.85 11.42
CA ASP A 224 8.46 11.18 11.70
C ASP A 224 7.00 11.00 12.13
N VAL A 225 6.69 11.43 13.37
CA VAL A 225 5.36 11.24 13.96
C VAL A 225 4.70 12.59 14.18
N GLN A 226 3.51 12.74 13.66
CA GLN A 226 2.69 13.93 13.80
C GLN A 226 1.29 13.55 14.32
N SER A 227 0.62 14.46 15.03
CA SER A 227 -0.73 14.27 15.54
C SER A 227 -1.65 15.41 15.09
N VAL A 228 -2.83 15.03 14.60
CA VAL A 228 -3.95 15.92 14.28
C VAL A 228 -5.17 15.43 15.05
N ASP A 229 -5.73 16.26 15.89
CA ASP A 229 -6.86 15.87 16.74
C ASP A 229 -8.08 16.78 16.47
N TRP A 230 -9.06 16.21 15.80
CA TRP A 230 -10.33 16.89 15.50
C TRP A 230 -11.29 16.98 16.69
N THR A 231 -10.93 16.38 17.84
CA THR A 231 -11.71 16.42 19.08
C THR A 231 -11.13 17.36 20.14
N ARG A 232 -9.95 17.94 19.91
CA ARG A 232 -9.14 18.69 20.90
C ARG A 232 -9.84 19.89 21.57
N THR A 233 -10.86 20.47 20.91
CA THR A 233 -11.59 21.63 21.47
C THR A 233 -12.75 21.22 22.38
N GLY A 234 -13.01 19.92 22.56
CA GLY A 234 -14.21 19.38 23.21
C GLY A 234 -15.42 19.31 22.28
N ASN A 235 -15.35 19.95 21.10
CA ASN A 235 -16.26 19.76 19.98
C ASN A 235 -15.52 19.10 18.84
N TYR A 236 -16.20 18.26 18.08
CA TYR A 236 -15.62 17.68 16.87
C TYR A 236 -15.58 18.72 15.75
N VAL A 237 -14.40 19.04 15.28
CA VAL A 237 -14.17 19.98 14.18
C VAL A 237 -13.15 19.41 13.23
N GLU A 238 -13.56 19.14 12.00
CA GLU A 238 -12.70 18.62 10.94
C GLU A 238 -11.77 19.72 10.41
N ASP A 239 -10.64 19.91 11.07
CA ASP A 239 -9.61 20.86 10.64
C ASP A 239 -8.79 20.26 9.48
N VAL A 240 -9.37 20.31 8.28
CA VAL A 240 -8.75 19.79 7.06
C VAL A 240 -7.48 20.58 6.72
N ALA A 241 -7.41 21.84 7.08
CA ALA A 241 -6.21 22.67 6.83
C ALA A 241 -5.03 22.22 7.71
N GLU A 242 -5.27 21.81 8.96
CA GLU A 242 -4.24 21.23 9.81
C GLU A 242 -3.73 19.89 9.26
N LEU A 243 -4.64 19.03 8.81
CA LEU A 243 -4.28 17.75 8.18
C LEU A 243 -3.47 17.99 6.90
N TYR A 244 -3.88 18.91 6.05
CA TYR A 244 -3.13 19.30 4.85
C TYR A 244 -1.71 19.75 5.21
N ALA A 245 -1.57 20.61 6.20
CA ALA A 245 -0.27 21.09 6.65
C ALA A 245 0.60 19.94 7.21
N ALA A 246 0.02 18.96 7.91
CA ALA A 246 0.72 17.78 8.37
C ALA A 246 1.22 16.91 7.20
N ILE A 247 0.40 16.70 6.17
CA ILE A 247 0.77 15.96 4.97
C ILE A 247 1.89 16.69 4.21
N GLU A 248 1.81 17.99 4.03
CA GLU A 248 2.87 18.75 3.35
C GLU A 248 4.20 18.75 4.14
N ARG A 249 4.16 18.76 5.48
CA ARG A 249 5.36 18.52 6.29
C ARG A 249 5.91 17.11 6.07
N ALA A 250 5.06 16.08 6.06
CA ALA A 250 5.44 14.71 5.81
C ALA A 250 6.11 14.53 4.43
N LYS A 251 5.58 15.16 3.38
CA LYS A 251 6.19 15.17 2.03
C LYS A 251 7.58 15.82 1.99
N ALA A 252 7.87 16.72 2.92
CA ALA A 252 9.18 17.36 3.03
C ALA A 252 10.22 16.50 3.76
N VAL A 253 9.80 15.46 4.50
CA VAL A 253 10.67 14.52 5.21
C VAL A 253 11.12 13.44 4.23
N THR A 254 12.41 13.42 3.88
CA THR A 254 12.95 12.52 2.85
C THR A 254 13.82 11.38 3.41
N ASP A 255 14.18 11.46 4.69
CA ASP A 255 15.12 10.57 5.36
C ASP A 255 14.48 9.59 6.35
N LYS A 256 13.16 9.59 6.45
CA LYS A 256 12.36 8.66 7.27
C LYS A 256 10.92 8.64 6.82
N PRO A 257 10.18 7.55 7.03
CA PRO A 257 8.74 7.52 6.76
C PRO A 257 7.98 8.40 7.75
N SER A 258 6.79 8.88 7.35
CA SER A 258 5.94 9.75 8.18
C SER A 258 4.66 9.03 8.60
N PHE A 259 4.30 9.19 9.88
CA PHE A 259 3.10 8.68 10.50
C PHE A 259 2.28 9.83 11.07
N ILE A 260 1.07 10.03 10.56
CA ILE A 260 0.14 11.05 11.00
C ILE A 260 -0.98 10.37 11.75
N GLU A 261 -0.97 10.49 13.07
CA GLU A 261 -2.12 10.13 13.90
C GLU A 261 -3.23 11.13 13.65
N LEU A 262 -4.40 10.64 13.25
CA LEU A 262 -5.59 11.47 13.04
C LEU A 262 -6.71 10.99 13.94
N ARG A 263 -7.05 11.79 14.97
CA ARG A 263 -8.17 11.51 15.86
C ARG A 263 -9.49 11.90 15.20
N THR A 264 -10.34 10.92 14.91
CA THR A 264 -11.67 11.11 14.32
C THR A 264 -12.79 10.56 15.20
N ILE A 265 -14.05 10.76 14.76
CA ILE A 265 -15.24 10.09 15.31
C ILE A 265 -15.85 9.25 14.21
N ILE A 266 -15.84 7.93 14.38
CA ILE A 266 -16.43 7.00 13.40
C ILE A 266 -17.91 7.31 13.17
N GLY A 267 -18.33 7.31 11.91
CA GLY A 267 -19.73 7.54 11.53
C GLY A 267 -20.19 9.00 11.63
N TYR A 268 -19.27 9.95 11.91
CA TYR A 268 -19.63 11.36 11.89
C TYR A 268 -20.14 11.78 10.49
N PRO A 269 -21.27 12.52 10.39
CA PRO A 269 -22.06 13.14 11.44
C PRO A 269 -23.40 12.44 11.73
N ALA A 270 -23.47 11.11 11.75
CA ALA A 270 -24.70 10.39 12.07
C ALA A 270 -25.18 10.77 13.49
N PRO A 271 -26.35 11.40 13.66
CA PRO A 271 -26.69 12.09 14.90
C PRO A 271 -26.86 11.18 16.13
N ASN A 272 -27.28 9.91 15.92
CA ASN A 272 -27.55 9.00 17.02
C ASN A 272 -26.59 7.81 17.09
N LYS A 273 -25.85 7.50 16.00
CA LYS A 273 -25.03 6.29 15.91
C LYS A 273 -23.53 6.53 15.81
N GLN A 274 -23.08 7.78 15.55
CA GLN A 274 -21.65 8.05 15.54
C GLN A 274 -20.96 7.62 16.85
N ASN A 275 -19.68 7.30 16.78
CA ASN A 275 -18.86 6.86 17.91
C ASN A 275 -19.37 5.57 18.59
N THR A 276 -19.92 4.65 17.81
CA THR A 276 -20.36 3.34 18.28
C THR A 276 -19.96 2.22 17.31
N GLY A 277 -19.80 0.99 17.80
CA GLY A 277 -19.59 -0.19 16.97
C GLY A 277 -20.73 -0.45 15.98
N ALA A 278 -21.95 0.06 16.27
CA ALA A 278 -23.12 -0.08 15.40
C ALA A 278 -22.95 0.54 14.00
N VAL A 279 -22.05 1.53 13.82
CA VAL A 279 -21.75 2.12 12.51
C VAL A 279 -20.52 1.48 11.85
N HIS A 280 -19.76 0.65 12.58
CA HIS A 280 -18.54 0.06 12.07
C HIS A 280 -18.85 -0.92 10.92
N GLY A 281 -19.65 -1.94 11.17
CA GLY A 281 -19.86 -3.06 10.24
C GLY A 281 -21.33 -3.36 9.90
N ALA A 282 -22.25 -2.41 10.13
CA ALA A 282 -23.66 -2.57 9.87
C ALA A 282 -24.26 -1.34 9.18
N LYS A 283 -25.42 -1.52 8.55
CA LYS A 283 -26.17 -0.41 7.97
C LYS A 283 -26.67 0.55 9.05
N LEU A 284 -26.74 1.84 8.71
CA LEU A 284 -27.22 2.88 9.64
C LEU A 284 -28.71 2.70 9.99
N GLY A 285 -29.52 2.23 9.05
CA GLY A 285 -30.97 2.24 9.10
C GLY A 285 -31.56 3.50 8.47
N ALA A 286 -32.73 3.33 7.84
CA ALA A 286 -33.34 4.39 7.02
C ALA A 286 -33.58 5.70 7.78
N GLU A 287 -33.97 5.63 9.05
CA GLU A 287 -34.20 6.81 9.90
C GLU A 287 -32.90 7.58 10.16
N GLU A 288 -31.82 6.87 10.47
CA GLU A 288 -30.51 7.50 10.72
C GLU A 288 -29.90 8.09 9.45
N VAL A 289 -30.06 7.40 8.30
CA VAL A 289 -29.64 7.93 6.99
C VAL A 289 -30.42 9.21 6.66
N ALA A 290 -31.75 9.23 6.87
CA ALA A 290 -32.56 10.41 6.64
C ALA A 290 -32.16 11.58 7.55
N ALA A 291 -31.97 11.34 8.85
CA ALA A 291 -31.53 12.34 9.80
C ALA A 291 -30.12 12.89 9.46
N THR A 292 -29.20 12.02 9.02
CA THR A 292 -27.86 12.44 8.57
C THR A 292 -27.95 13.34 7.32
N LYS A 293 -28.83 12.98 6.36
CA LYS A 293 -29.09 13.81 5.16
C LYS A 293 -29.63 15.18 5.53
N GLU A 294 -30.60 15.27 6.41
CA GLU A 294 -31.17 16.54 6.87
C GLU A 294 -30.10 17.42 7.52
N LEU A 295 -29.25 16.83 8.40
CA LEU A 295 -28.17 17.54 9.06
C LEU A 295 -27.16 18.14 8.04
N LEU A 296 -26.89 17.43 6.96
CA LEU A 296 -25.96 17.83 5.89
C LEU A 296 -26.65 18.65 4.77
N GLY A 297 -27.94 19.00 4.92
CA GLY A 297 -28.69 19.79 3.94
C GLY A 297 -28.97 19.04 2.63
N PHE A 298 -29.13 17.70 2.69
CA PHE A 298 -29.63 16.88 1.60
C PHE A 298 -31.12 16.56 1.79
N ASP A 299 -31.80 16.28 0.68
CA ASP A 299 -33.19 15.82 0.72
C ASP A 299 -33.24 14.37 1.27
N PRO A 300 -33.86 14.14 2.44
CA PRO A 300 -33.88 12.82 3.08
C PRO A 300 -34.61 11.76 2.25
N ALA A 301 -35.50 12.17 1.33
CA ALA A 301 -36.26 11.26 0.47
C ALA A 301 -35.49 10.80 -0.77
N LYS A 302 -34.34 11.43 -1.09
CA LYS A 302 -33.53 11.09 -2.27
C LYS A 302 -32.32 10.26 -1.86
N SER A 303 -32.17 9.12 -2.51
CA SER A 303 -30.95 8.31 -2.41
C SER A 303 -30.10 8.48 -3.66
N PHE A 304 -28.77 8.33 -3.51
CA PHE A 304 -27.80 8.43 -4.61
C PHE A 304 -27.88 9.74 -5.38
N PHE A 305 -28.23 10.80 -4.67
CA PHE A 305 -28.31 12.14 -5.25
C PHE A 305 -26.96 12.82 -5.19
N ILE A 306 -26.58 13.47 -6.28
CA ILE A 306 -25.39 14.32 -6.36
C ILE A 306 -25.72 15.61 -7.11
N ASP A 307 -25.26 16.73 -6.57
CA ASP A 307 -25.35 18.02 -7.25
C ASP A 307 -24.40 18.02 -8.47
N GLN A 308 -24.89 18.46 -9.64
CA GLN A 308 -24.07 18.53 -10.84
C GLN A 308 -22.80 19.38 -10.64
N GLN A 309 -22.89 20.46 -9.87
CA GLN A 309 -21.75 21.31 -9.53
C GLN A 309 -20.64 20.53 -8.80
N VAL A 310 -21.01 19.57 -7.94
CA VAL A 310 -20.03 18.69 -7.25
C VAL A 310 -19.31 17.82 -8.26
N LEU A 311 -20.03 17.15 -9.17
CA LEU A 311 -19.41 16.33 -10.20
C LEU A 311 -18.50 17.14 -11.13
N ASP A 312 -18.97 18.30 -11.58
CA ASP A 312 -18.18 19.16 -12.45
C ASP A 312 -16.88 19.61 -11.77
N HIS A 313 -16.97 19.97 -10.48
CA HIS A 313 -15.82 20.38 -9.69
C HIS A 313 -14.83 19.23 -9.44
N THR A 314 -15.29 18.09 -8.97
CA THR A 314 -14.42 16.95 -8.62
C THR A 314 -13.77 16.33 -9.85
N ARG A 315 -14.45 16.34 -11.00
CA ARG A 315 -13.92 15.83 -12.27
C ARG A 315 -12.87 16.72 -12.92
N THR A 316 -12.64 17.96 -12.43
CA THR A 316 -11.46 18.76 -12.80
C THR A 316 -10.15 18.08 -12.43
N LEU A 317 -10.18 17.05 -11.57
CA LEU A 317 -9.06 16.16 -11.32
C LEU A 317 -8.46 15.58 -12.60
N ARG A 318 -9.28 15.30 -13.63
CA ARG A 318 -8.81 14.81 -14.94
C ARG A 318 -7.89 15.81 -15.61
N ASP A 319 -8.25 17.09 -15.64
CA ASP A 319 -7.45 18.12 -16.28
C ASP A 319 -6.16 18.39 -15.49
N ARG A 320 -6.24 18.40 -14.16
CA ARG A 320 -5.08 18.54 -13.29
C ARG A 320 -4.14 17.35 -13.44
N GLY A 321 -4.69 16.14 -13.48
CA GLY A 321 -3.93 14.90 -13.65
C GLY A 321 -3.23 14.83 -15.00
N ALA A 322 -3.92 15.14 -16.09
CA ALA A 322 -3.33 15.19 -17.41
C ALA A 322 -2.17 16.20 -17.49
N LYS A 323 -2.28 17.36 -16.85
CA LYS A 323 -1.18 18.35 -16.78
C LYS A 323 0.02 17.83 -15.98
N ALA A 324 -0.23 17.16 -14.84
CA ALA A 324 0.84 16.55 -14.04
C ALA A 324 1.56 15.44 -14.83
N HIS A 325 0.80 14.63 -15.56
CA HIS A 325 1.32 13.57 -16.41
C HIS A 325 2.17 14.15 -17.56
N GLU A 326 1.68 15.17 -18.26
CA GLU A 326 2.44 15.86 -19.31
C GLU A 326 3.76 16.45 -18.78
N ALA A 327 3.74 17.05 -17.60
CA ALA A 327 4.94 17.58 -16.97
C ALA A 327 5.95 16.47 -16.61
N TRP A 328 5.46 15.29 -16.20
CA TRP A 328 6.28 14.11 -15.98
C TRP A 328 6.86 13.55 -17.29
N ASP A 329 6.07 13.48 -18.35
CA ASP A 329 6.50 13.05 -19.68
C ASP A 329 7.67 13.90 -20.21
N GLN A 330 7.65 15.20 -19.96
CA GLN A 330 8.76 16.10 -20.31
C GLN A 330 10.03 15.74 -19.53
N LYS A 331 9.93 15.48 -18.22
CA LYS A 331 11.06 15.01 -17.40
C LYS A 331 11.59 13.66 -17.89
N MET A 332 10.68 12.72 -18.17
CA MET A 332 11.03 11.39 -18.66
C MET A 332 11.70 11.44 -20.03
N THR A 333 11.24 12.29 -20.92
CA THR A 333 11.87 12.52 -22.23
C THR A 333 13.29 13.06 -22.09
N ALA A 334 13.49 14.04 -21.21
CA ALA A 334 14.82 14.58 -20.94
C ALA A 334 15.75 13.53 -20.30
N TRP A 335 15.24 12.75 -19.33
CA TRP A 335 15.99 11.67 -18.72
C TRP A 335 16.40 10.58 -19.73
N ARG A 336 15.49 10.17 -20.62
CA ARG A 336 15.76 9.17 -21.68
C ARG A 336 16.86 9.66 -22.63
N ALA A 337 16.81 10.94 -23.04
CA ALA A 337 17.82 11.53 -23.89
C ALA A 337 19.22 11.55 -23.24
N ALA A 338 19.27 11.79 -21.92
CA ALA A 338 20.51 11.80 -21.15
C ALA A 338 21.03 10.39 -20.81
N ASN A 339 20.17 9.36 -20.77
CA ASN A 339 20.48 8.02 -20.29
C ASN A 339 19.99 6.91 -21.25
N PRO A 340 20.47 6.85 -22.52
CA PRO A 340 19.90 5.98 -23.55
C PRO A 340 19.98 4.48 -23.22
N GLU A 341 21.03 4.01 -22.54
CA GLU A 341 21.14 2.59 -22.19
C GLU A 341 20.21 2.23 -21.01
N ALA A 342 20.11 3.11 -20.01
CA ALA A 342 19.15 2.92 -18.92
C ALA A 342 17.70 2.99 -19.44
N ALA A 343 17.43 3.82 -20.43
CA ALA A 343 16.12 3.91 -21.08
C ALA A 343 15.73 2.59 -21.77
N LYS A 344 16.67 1.91 -22.45
CA LYS A 344 16.41 0.58 -23.04
C LYS A 344 16.06 -0.45 -21.98
N LEU A 345 16.77 -0.44 -20.85
CA LEU A 345 16.44 -1.32 -19.73
C LEU A 345 15.05 -1.00 -19.17
N TYR A 346 14.74 0.28 -18.95
CA TYR A 346 13.43 0.71 -18.48
C TYR A 346 12.31 0.23 -19.40
N ASP A 347 12.46 0.43 -20.73
CA ASP A 347 11.47 0.00 -21.71
C ASP A 347 11.27 -1.51 -21.72
N ARG A 348 12.36 -2.28 -21.59
CA ARG A 348 12.29 -3.73 -21.46
C ARG A 348 11.48 -4.14 -20.23
N LEU A 349 11.72 -3.50 -19.09
CA LEU A 349 11.02 -3.80 -17.84
C LEU A 349 9.53 -3.44 -17.91
N ILE A 350 9.19 -2.25 -18.39
CA ILE A 350 7.79 -1.83 -18.55
C ILE A 350 7.03 -2.74 -19.52
N ALA A 351 7.70 -3.21 -20.58
CA ALA A 351 7.11 -4.18 -21.51
C ALA A 351 7.03 -5.61 -20.96
N GLY A 352 7.54 -5.87 -19.73
CA GLY A 352 7.56 -7.21 -19.12
C GLY A 352 8.45 -8.21 -19.86
N GLN A 353 9.39 -7.74 -20.69
CA GLN A 353 10.24 -8.57 -21.52
C GLN A 353 11.45 -9.12 -20.74
N LEU A 354 11.80 -10.37 -21.02
CA LEU A 354 13.04 -10.97 -20.52
C LEU A 354 14.24 -10.49 -21.35
N PRO A 355 15.47 -10.49 -20.79
CA PRO A 355 16.67 -10.29 -21.59
C PRO A 355 16.75 -11.32 -22.72
N ALA A 356 17.27 -10.92 -23.90
CA ALA A 356 17.30 -11.80 -25.08
C ALA A 356 18.09 -13.09 -24.84
N ASP A 357 19.16 -12.98 -24.07
CA ASP A 357 20.13 -14.04 -23.75
C ASP A 357 19.90 -14.71 -22.38
N TYR A 358 18.73 -14.51 -21.77
CA TYR A 358 18.49 -14.97 -20.39
C TYR A 358 18.70 -16.48 -20.20
N ARG A 359 18.49 -17.29 -21.25
CA ARG A 359 18.68 -18.75 -21.18
C ARG A 359 20.15 -19.14 -21.07
N GLU A 360 21.05 -18.36 -21.64
CA GLU A 360 22.50 -18.58 -21.58
C GLU A 360 23.08 -18.29 -20.19
N ALA A 361 22.36 -17.47 -19.38
CA ALA A 361 22.74 -17.17 -18.01
C ALA A 361 22.50 -18.32 -17.02
N PHE A 362 21.66 -19.31 -17.37
CA PHE A 362 21.40 -20.43 -16.46
C PHE A 362 22.60 -21.37 -16.35
N PRO A 363 22.94 -21.81 -15.12
CA PRO A 363 24.02 -22.79 -14.94
C PRO A 363 23.61 -24.17 -15.46
N VAL A 364 24.57 -24.85 -16.06
CA VAL A 364 24.40 -26.26 -16.45
C VAL A 364 24.93 -27.15 -15.33
N PHE A 365 24.10 -28.05 -14.84
CA PHE A 365 24.49 -29.05 -13.85
C PHE A 365 24.96 -30.34 -14.54
N GLU A 366 26.11 -30.87 -14.08
CA GLU A 366 26.64 -32.10 -14.64
C GLU A 366 25.69 -33.28 -14.37
N ALA A 367 25.53 -34.16 -15.39
CA ALA A 367 24.74 -35.38 -15.24
C ALA A 367 25.36 -36.29 -14.16
N GLY A 368 24.55 -36.78 -13.23
CA GLY A 368 25.00 -37.60 -12.11
C GLY A 368 25.56 -36.83 -10.91
N SER A 369 25.61 -35.51 -10.96
CA SER A 369 25.96 -34.71 -9.78
C SER A 369 24.85 -34.80 -8.71
N SER A 370 25.26 -34.80 -7.44
CA SER A 370 24.35 -34.74 -6.29
C SER A 370 24.47 -33.35 -5.62
N LEU A 371 23.38 -32.59 -5.60
CA LEU A 371 23.35 -31.23 -5.09
C LEU A 371 22.04 -30.98 -4.33
N ALA A 372 22.11 -30.38 -3.14
CA ALA A 372 20.92 -29.95 -2.45
C ALA A 372 20.16 -28.89 -3.28
N THR A 373 18.82 -28.94 -3.29
CA THR A 373 17.98 -28.03 -4.08
C THR A 373 18.23 -26.57 -3.75
N ARG A 374 18.47 -26.22 -2.47
CA ARG A 374 18.86 -24.86 -2.04
C ARG A 374 20.17 -24.39 -2.69
N ALA A 375 21.15 -25.31 -2.85
CA ALA A 375 22.43 -24.97 -3.47
C ALA A 375 22.27 -24.81 -5.00
N ALA A 376 21.40 -25.59 -5.62
CA ALA A 376 21.03 -25.38 -7.02
C ALA A 376 20.33 -24.03 -7.22
N SER A 377 19.36 -23.71 -6.38
CA SER A 377 18.67 -22.40 -6.38
C SER A 377 19.64 -21.24 -6.21
N GLY A 378 20.54 -21.30 -5.23
CA GLY A 378 21.55 -20.24 -5.00
C GLY A 378 22.50 -20.06 -6.19
N LYS A 379 22.91 -21.15 -6.85
CA LYS A 379 23.70 -21.07 -8.08
C LYS A 379 22.91 -20.40 -9.22
N VAL A 380 21.62 -20.70 -9.36
CA VAL A 380 20.75 -20.06 -10.37
C VAL A 380 20.60 -18.58 -10.08
N ILE A 381 20.26 -18.19 -8.84
CA ILE A 381 20.12 -16.78 -8.45
C ILE A 381 21.39 -15.99 -8.81
N ASN A 382 22.56 -16.51 -8.45
CA ASN A 382 23.82 -15.84 -8.71
C ASN A 382 24.19 -15.80 -10.20
N ALA A 383 23.89 -16.84 -10.95
CA ALA A 383 24.17 -16.91 -12.38
C ALA A 383 23.32 -15.91 -13.18
N ILE A 384 22.03 -15.77 -12.85
CA ILE A 384 21.14 -14.85 -13.56
C ILE A 384 21.24 -13.41 -13.06
N ALA A 385 21.78 -13.16 -11.89
CA ALA A 385 21.82 -11.82 -11.28
C ALA A 385 22.54 -10.76 -12.13
N GLY A 386 23.55 -11.18 -12.94
CA GLY A 386 24.24 -10.30 -13.88
C GLY A 386 23.36 -9.87 -15.06
N THR A 387 22.50 -10.77 -15.54
CA THR A 387 21.61 -10.54 -16.69
C THR A 387 20.30 -9.86 -16.30
N PHE A 388 19.88 -10.02 -15.03
CA PHE A 388 18.64 -9.44 -14.49
C PHE A 388 18.95 -8.40 -13.41
N PRO A 389 19.31 -7.14 -13.76
CA PRO A 389 19.55 -6.10 -12.77
C PRO A 389 18.31 -5.76 -11.94
N GLU A 390 17.12 -6.09 -12.43
CA GLU A 390 15.84 -5.97 -11.74
C GLU A 390 15.56 -7.08 -10.71
N LEU A 391 16.39 -8.10 -10.62
CA LEU A 391 16.25 -9.16 -9.61
C LEU A 391 16.91 -8.72 -8.31
N TRP A 392 16.17 -8.71 -7.23
CA TRP A 392 16.63 -8.37 -5.89
C TRP A 392 15.80 -9.08 -4.82
N GLY A 393 16.33 -9.24 -3.64
CA GLY A 393 15.62 -9.95 -2.59
C GLY A 393 16.57 -10.39 -1.48
N GLY A 394 16.05 -11.20 -0.58
CA GLY A 394 16.81 -11.67 0.56
C GLY A 394 16.02 -12.63 1.42
N SER A 395 16.42 -12.79 2.67
CA SER A 395 15.87 -13.79 3.56
C SER A 395 15.47 -13.20 4.91
N ALA A 396 14.60 -13.93 5.61
CA ALA A 396 14.22 -13.63 6.98
C ALA A 396 15.31 -14.16 7.95
N ASP A 397 16.47 -13.48 7.94
CA ASP A 397 17.67 -13.80 8.73
C ASP A 397 18.28 -15.19 8.43
N LEU A 398 17.96 -15.77 7.29
CA LEU A 398 18.39 -17.13 6.92
C LEU A 398 19.19 -17.18 5.61
N ALA A 399 19.76 -16.03 5.16
CA ALA A 399 20.41 -15.93 3.85
C ALA A 399 21.53 -16.97 3.64
N GLY A 400 22.33 -17.23 4.66
CA GLY A 400 23.39 -18.24 4.61
C GLY A 400 22.85 -19.68 4.51
N SER A 401 21.73 -19.98 5.16
CA SER A 401 21.09 -21.29 5.12
C SER A 401 20.27 -21.51 3.86
N ASN A 402 19.56 -20.47 3.40
CA ASN A 402 18.73 -20.51 2.19
C ASN A 402 19.53 -20.33 0.90
N LEU A 403 20.78 -19.86 1.00
CA LEU A 403 21.66 -19.52 -0.12
C LEU A 403 21.01 -18.50 -1.10
N THR A 404 20.40 -17.45 -0.53
CA THR A 404 19.65 -16.43 -1.27
C THR A 404 20.44 -15.15 -1.51
N THR A 405 21.67 -15.06 -1.01
CA THR A 405 22.53 -13.87 -1.19
C THR A 405 22.96 -13.73 -2.65
N ILE A 406 22.73 -12.55 -3.22
CA ILE A 406 23.32 -12.15 -4.50
C ILE A 406 24.77 -11.72 -4.23
N THR A 407 25.70 -12.58 -4.58
CA THR A 407 27.13 -12.39 -4.29
C THR A 407 27.68 -11.12 -4.94
N GLY A 408 28.38 -10.31 -4.17
CA GLY A 408 28.99 -9.06 -4.62
C GLY A 408 28.01 -7.89 -4.77
N ALA A 409 26.73 -8.08 -4.44
CA ALA A 409 25.76 -7.00 -4.40
C ALA A 409 25.70 -6.36 -2.99
N ASP A 410 25.56 -5.03 -2.96
CA ASP A 410 25.37 -4.29 -1.72
C ASP A 410 24.03 -4.59 -1.05
N SER A 411 23.98 -4.43 0.26
CA SER A 411 22.76 -4.48 1.05
C SER A 411 21.90 -3.24 0.79
N PHE A 412 20.58 -3.44 0.63
CA PHE A 412 19.62 -2.36 0.56
C PHE A 412 19.44 -1.76 1.96
N ASN A 413 20.36 -0.94 2.36
CA ASN A 413 20.44 -0.33 3.69
C ASN A 413 21.00 1.10 3.59
N PRO A 414 20.63 2.00 4.51
CA PRO A 414 21.36 3.26 4.66
C PRO A 414 22.85 3.02 4.85
N VAL A 415 23.70 3.87 4.25
CA VAL A 415 25.17 3.75 4.33
C VAL A 415 25.67 3.69 5.78
N ALA A 416 25.02 4.42 6.69
CA ALA A 416 25.34 4.42 8.12
C ALA A 416 25.12 3.06 8.82
N ARG A 417 24.51 2.08 8.13
CA ARG A 417 24.29 0.72 8.64
C ARG A 417 25.23 -0.32 8.00
N THR A 418 26.34 0.13 7.41
CA THR A 418 27.41 -0.76 6.95
C THR A 418 28.00 -1.50 8.13
N THR A 419 28.23 -2.79 7.95
CA THR A 419 28.95 -3.68 8.90
C THR A 419 30.17 -4.26 8.23
N ASP A 420 30.93 -5.08 8.95
CA ASP A 420 32.12 -5.75 8.39
C ASP A 420 31.75 -6.71 7.24
N ASP A 421 30.57 -7.33 7.30
CA ASP A 421 30.12 -8.32 6.31
C ASP A 421 29.21 -7.71 5.22
N TRP A 422 28.58 -6.57 5.47
CA TRP A 422 27.52 -6.01 4.62
C TRP A 422 27.71 -4.52 4.35
N THR A 423 27.98 -4.19 3.09
CA THR A 423 28.03 -2.79 2.64
C THR A 423 26.62 -2.23 2.49
N GLY A 424 26.27 -1.20 3.25
CA GLY A 424 25.01 -0.48 3.12
C GLY A 424 25.01 0.45 1.91
N ASN A 425 24.02 0.29 1.07
CA ASN A 425 23.73 1.13 -0.08
C ASN A 425 22.20 1.29 -0.16
N PRO A 426 21.63 2.52 -0.11
CA PRO A 426 20.19 2.71 -0.13
C PRO A 426 19.53 2.14 -1.41
N TYR A 427 20.31 1.80 -2.41
CA TYR A 427 19.91 1.22 -3.68
C TYR A 427 20.43 -0.22 -3.89
N GLY A 428 20.86 -0.87 -2.83
CA GLY A 428 21.40 -2.24 -2.88
C GLY A 428 20.36 -3.28 -3.31
N ARG A 429 20.82 -4.50 -3.58
CA ARG A 429 20.00 -5.60 -4.11
C ARG A 429 19.73 -6.71 -3.09
N VAL A 430 20.48 -6.73 -1.98
CA VAL A 430 20.30 -7.72 -0.92
C VAL A 430 19.38 -7.14 0.15
N LEU A 431 18.23 -7.77 0.35
CA LEU A 431 17.25 -7.37 1.35
C LEU A 431 17.47 -8.15 2.65
N HIS A 432 17.51 -7.44 3.75
CA HIS A 432 17.57 -8.02 5.09
C HIS A 432 16.24 -7.79 5.80
N PHE A 433 15.36 -8.78 5.76
CA PHE A 433 14.05 -8.67 6.42
C PHE A 433 14.14 -8.86 7.93
N GLY A 434 15.23 -9.47 8.43
CA GLY A 434 15.30 -9.96 9.79
C GLY A 434 14.29 -11.09 10.03
N ILE A 435 14.04 -11.47 11.27
CA ILE A 435 13.09 -12.55 11.61
C ILE A 435 11.67 -11.99 11.53
N ARG A 436 11.17 -11.78 10.28
CA ARG A 436 9.89 -11.13 9.95
C ARG A 436 9.32 -11.71 8.67
N GLU A 437 8.92 -12.97 8.70
CA GLU A 437 8.48 -13.72 7.52
C GLU A 437 7.22 -13.12 6.90
N GLN A 438 6.24 -12.72 7.73
CA GLN A 438 4.98 -12.19 7.26
C GLN A 438 5.17 -10.83 6.55
N ALA A 439 5.93 -9.94 7.15
CA ALA A 439 6.27 -8.67 6.53
C ALA A 439 7.11 -8.86 5.25
N ALA A 440 8.06 -9.78 5.24
CA ALA A 440 8.87 -10.06 4.06
C ALA A 440 8.00 -10.42 2.84
N ALA A 441 7.02 -11.29 3.03
CA ALA A 441 6.08 -11.66 1.96
C ALA A 441 5.18 -10.48 1.54
N ALA A 442 4.64 -9.72 2.49
CA ALA A 442 3.80 -8.55 2.20
C ALA A 442 4.59 -7.42 1.50
N ILE A 443 5.85 -7.19 1.90
CA ILE A 443 6.76 -6.23 1.26
C ILE A 443 7.04 -6.67 -0.18
N VAL A 444 7.32 -7.95 -0.43
CA VAL A 444 7.51 -8.48 -1.80
C VAL A 444 6.27 -8.26 -2.65
N ASN A 445 5.07 -8.48 -2.10
CA ASN A 445 3.81 -8.16 -2.81
C ASN A 445 3.76 -6.68 -3.21
N GLY A 446 4.07 -5.78 -2.28
CA GLY A 446 4.09 -4.34 -2.55
C GLY A 446 5.13 -3.95 -3.63
N ILE A 447 6.30 -4.55 -3.59
CA ILE A 447 7.36 -4.31 -4.59
C ILE A 447 6.88 -4.65 -6.00
N VAL A 448 6.33 -5.85 -6.19
CA VAL A 448 5.92 -6.31 -7.54
C VAL A 448 4.62 -5.68 -8.03
N LEU A 449 3.81 -5.09 -7.13
CA LEU A 449 2.65 -4.28 -7.49
C LEU A 449 3.06 -2.89 -7.99
N SER A 450 4.08 -2.29 -7.36
CA SER A 450 4.47 -0.91 -7.61
C SER A 450 5.52 -0.74 -8.71
N SER A 451 6.27 -1.79 -9.03
CA SER A 451 7.38 -1.71 -9.97
C SER A 451 7.46 -2.93 -10.89
N PRO A 452 8.09 -2.81 -12.07
CA PRO A 452 8.34 -3.92 -12.97
C PRO A 452 9.54 -4.78 -12.54
N THR A 453 10.02 -4.64 -11.30
CA THR A 453 11.15 -5.42 -10.78
C THR A 453 10.72 -6.79 -10.28
N ARG A 454 11.67 -7.68 -10.07
CA ARG A 454 11.47 -9.05 -9.62
C ARG A 454 12.02 -9.20 -8.22
N ALA A 455 11.14 -9.29 -7.23
CA ALA A 455 11.54 -9.41 -5.84
C ALA A 455 11.26 -10.81 -5.29
N PHE A 456 12.14 -11.25 -4.37
CA PHE A 456 11.95 -12.51 -3.66
C PHE A 456 12.18 -12.36 -2.15
N SER A 457 11.50 -13.21 -1.37
CA SER A 457 11.81 -13.44 0.04
C SER A 457 12.10 -14.92 0.29
N GLY A 458 13.09 -15.19 1.13
CA GLY A 458 13.53 -16.53 1.50
C GLY A 458 13.30 -16.82 2.97
N THR A 459 12.89 -18.06 3.27
CA THR A 459 12.82 -18.63 4.63
C THR A 459 12.83 -20.14 4.57
N PHE A 460 12.80 -20.84 5.72
CA PHE A 460 12.55 -22.26 5.74
C PHE A 460 11.08 -22.56 5.39
N PHE A 461 10.86 -23.71 4.77
CA PHE A 461 9.54 -24.04 4.24
C PHE A 461 8.46 -24.13 5.33
N VAL A 462 8.80 -24.62 6.51
CA VAL A 462 7.87 -24.66 7.66
C VAL A 462 7.37 -23.25 8.03
N PHE A 463 8.19 -22.21 7.86
CA PHE A 463 7.82 -20.84 8.17
C PHE A 463 7.03 -20.15 7.05
N SER A 464 6.70 -20.86 5.98
CA SER A 464 5.66 -20.42 5.03
C SER A 464 4.29 -20.21 5.72
N ASP A 465 4.07 -20.86 6.86
CA ASP A 465 2.88 -20.65 7.68
C ASP A 465 2.77 -19.22 8.21
N TYR A 466 3.89 -18.59 8.58
CA TYR A 466 3.89 -17.16 8.92
C TYR A 466 3.61 -16.27 7.69
N GLN A 467 4.02 -16.67 6.50
CA GLN A 467 3.83 -15.91 5.25
C GLN A 467 2.45 -16.10 4.62
N ARG A 468 1.69 -17.10 5.04
CA ARG A 468 0.50 -17.60 4.37
C ARG A 468 -0.53 -16.53 3.99
N PRO A 469 -0.89 -15.53 4.83
CA PRO A 469 -1.82 -14.48 4.45
C PRO A 469 -1.35 -13.68 3.23
N ALA A 470 -0.08 -13.28 3.20
CA ALA A 470 0.51 -12.52 2.09
C ALA A 470 0.66 -13.38 0.83
N VAL A 471 1.05 -14.65 0.96
CA VAL A 471 1.15 -15.62 -0.15
C VAL A 471 -0.21 -15.83 -0.80
N ARG A 472 -1.26 -16.01 0.01
CA ARG A 472 -2.63 -16.14 -0.51
C ARG A 472 -3.07 -14.89 -1.28
N LEU A 473 -2.73 -13.70 -0.79
CA LEU A 473 -3.03 -12.44 -1.48
C LEU A 473 -2.27 -12.31 -2.79
N SER A 474 -1.00 -12.74 -2.87
CA SER A 474 -0.26 -12.70 -4.14
C SER A 474 -0.91 -13.59 -5.20
N ALA A 475 -1.36 -14.78 -4.83
CA ALA A 475 -2.10 -15.67 -5.73
C ALA A 475 -3.45 -15.06 -6.16
N LEU A 476 -4.20 -14.49 -5.21
CA LEU A 476 -5.48 -13.84 -5.50
C LEU A 476 -5.34 -12.67 -6.48
N MET A 477 -4.29 -11.87 -6.32
CA MET A 477 -3.98 -10.74 -7.21
C MET A 477 -3.33 -11.16 -8.54
N GLY A 478 -2.86 -12.41 -8.65
CA GLY A 478 -2.14 -12.89 -9.82
C GLY A 478 -0.87 -12.08 -10.11
N ILE A 479 -0.05 -11.86 -9.07
CA ILE A 479 1.19 -11.06 -9.13
C ILE A 479 2.43 -11.95 -9.06
N PRO A 480 3.55 -11.57 -9.71
CA PRO A 480 4.76 -12.39 -9.82
C PRO A 480 5.67 -12.28 -8.58
N ALA A 481 5.12 -12.42 -7.38
CA ALA A 481 5.88 -12.48 -6.14
C ALA A 481 6.63 -13.83 -6.06
N LEU A 482 7.90 -13.79 -5.68
CA LEU A 482 8.73 -14.98 -5.58
C LEU A 482 9.02 -15.33 -4.12
N TYR A 483 8.80 -16.60 -3.76
CA TYR A 483 9.08 -17.14 -2.43
C TYR A 483 10.09 -18.26 -2.55
N VAL A 484 11.22 -18.16 -1.87
CA VAL A 484 12.28 -19.17 -1.88
C VAL A 484 12.24 -19.92 -0.56
N TRP A 485 11.61 -21.09 -0.55
CA TRP A 485 11.49 -21.93 0.61
C TRP A 485 12.46 -23.10 0.54
N THR A 486 13.25 -23.27 1.56
CA THR A 486 14.25 -24.32 1.68
C THR A 486 13.97 -25.18 2.91
N HIS A 487 14.75 -26.25 3.12
CA HIS A 487 14.53 -27.17 4.25
C HIS A 487 13.11 -27.76 4.21
N ASP A 488 12.79 -28.42 3.10
CA ASP A 488 11.45 -28.68 2.62
C ASP A 488 10.90 -30.07 2.97
N SER A 489 11.57 -30.81 3.84
CA SER A 489 11.16 -32.18 4.17
C SER A 489 11.68 -32.68 5.51
N ILE A 490 11.25 -33.87 5.89
CA ILE A 490 11.78 -34.61 7.05
C ILE A 490 13.30 -34.83 6.95
N GLY A 491 13.88 -34.73 5.76
CA GLY A 491 15.33 -34.80 5.53
C GLY A 491 16.15 -33.68 6.16
N VAL A 492 15.51 -32.65 6.74
CA VAL A 492 16.20 -31.64 7.58
C VAL A 492 16.93 -32.27 8.74
N GLY A 493 16.37 -33.35 9.32
CA GLY A 493 17.05 -34.19 10.29
C GLY A 493 17.15 -33.58 11.70
N GLU A 494 18.31 -33.05 12.03
CA GLU A 494 18.69 -32.65 13.41
C GLU A 494 17.86 -31.51 13.99
N ASP A 495 17.29 -30.65 13.18
CA ASP A 495 16.44 -29.54 13.64
C ASP A 495 15.12 -30.01 14.27
N GLY A 496 14.70 -31.24 13.93
CA GLY A 496 13.54 -31.89 14.54
C GLY A 496 12.18 -31.39 14.00
N PRO A 497 11.08 -31.88 14.61
CA PRO A 497 9.72 -31.71 14.07
C PRO A 497 9.26 -30.27 13.88
N THR A 498 9.75 -29.32 14.65
CA THR A 498 9.37 -27.89 14.53
C THR A 498 9.89 -27.25 13.23
N HIS A 499 10.85 -27.88 12.55
CA HIS A 499 11.47 -27.41 11.32
C HIS A 499 11.24 -28.36 10.13
N GLN A 500 10.52 -29.44 10.33
CA GLN A 500 10.27 -30.49 9.33
C GLN A 500 8.85 -30.35 8.76
N PRO A 501 8.65 -29.72 7.60
CA PRO A 501 7.33 -29.54 7.01
C PRO A 501 6.74 -30.88 6.55
N ILE A 502 5.45 -31.09 6.82
CA ILE A 502 4.68 -32.28 6.41
C ILE A 502 3.50 -31.86 5.53
N GLU A 503 2.57 -31.05 6.09
CA GLU A 503 1.32 -30.64 5.44
C GLU A 503 1.48 -29.43 4.51
N HIS A 504 2.55 -28.68 4.60
CA HIS A 504 2.75 -27.38 3.95
C HIS A 504 2.57 -27.43 2.44
N LEU A 505 3.18 -28.41 1.77
CA LEU A 505 3.09 -28.54 0.31
C LEU A 505 1.64 -28.79 -0.13
N SER A 506 0.92 -29.68 0.54
CA SER A 506 -0.50 -29.96 0.25
C SER A 506 -1.37 -28.72 0.49
N SER A 507 -1.10 -28.03 1.59
CA SER A 507 -1.86 -26.84 1.99
C SER A 507 -1.63 -25.66 1.04
N LEU A 508 -0.41 -25.45 0.55
CA LEU A 508 -0.11 -24.39 -0.41
C LEU A 508 -0.67 -24.70 -1.81
N ARG A 509 -0.62 -25.98 -2.24
CA ARG A 509 -1.25 -26.41 -3.50
C ARG A 509 -2.76 -26.22 -3.53
N ALA A 510 -3.40 -26.12 -2.36
CA ALA A 510 -4.82 -25.81 -2.28
C ALA A 510 -5.17 -24.33 -2.54
N ILE A 511 -4.19 -23.44 -2.63
CA ILE A 511 -4.40 -22.02 -2.95
C ILE A 511 -4.60 -21.88 -4.47
N PRO A 512 -5.78 -21.42 -4.95
CA PRO A 512 -5.99 -21.26 -6.38
C PRO A 512 -5.03 -20.22 -7.00
N GLY A 513 -4.46 -20.54 -8.15
CA GLY A 513 -3.55 -19.63 -8.88
C GLY A 513 -2.17 -19.46 -8.24
N PHE A 514 -1.80 -20.34 -7.32
CA PHE A 514 -0.45 -20.40 -6.75
C PHE A 514 0.33 -21.56 -7.40
N ASP A 515 1.43 -21.23 -8.09
CA ASP A 515 2.29 -22.16 -8.84
C ASP A 515 3.59 -22.47 -8.08
#